data_3f5c531a602ae1edfcc04e1e4d9383ce
#
_entry.id   3f5c531a602ae1edfcc04e1e4d9383ce
#
_cell.length_a   1.000
_cell.length_b   1.000
_cell.length_c   1.000
_cell.angle_alpha   90.00
_cell.angle_beta   90.00
_cell.angle_gamma   90.00
#
_symmetry.space_group_name_H-M   'P 1'
#
loop_
_entity.id
_entity.type
_entity.pdbx_description
1 polymer ?
#
loop_
_entity_poly.entity_id
_entity_poly.type
_entity_poly.pdbx_seq_one_letter_code
_entity_poly.pdbx_strand_id
1 'polypeptide(L)'
;MATPIYIIEEKKLRRNLTLIADVAAKADIEIILAFKAFALWKTFPIFREYINSTTASSLSEARLAFEEFGAPAHTYSPAYTDDEFDEIVRCSSHLTFNSLTQYERFHERAKACSLGLRVNPEYSEVETLLYNPCAPGTRFGISADQMPDQLPSDIEGFHCHCHCENGADVFQRSLAHIEEKFARWFPQLKWINFGGGHLMTRKDYDVELLITMMQQFHQRYPWLKVILEPGSAFAWQTGPLVSHVVDVVEDKGVRTAILDVSFTCHMPDCLEMPYFPDVRGAEHVSVESGEHVYRLGGNSCLSGDFMSSWQFDHELQVGEEVIFEDMIHYTTVKTNTFNGISHPAIGMLREDGSLEILKRFGYEDYRNRMD
;
A
#
# COMPACT_ATOMS: atom_id res chain seq x y z
N MET A 1 25.06 11.72 7.40
CA MET A 1 23.86 12.01 6.54
C MET A 1 22.87 12.76 7.41
N ALA A 2 22.06 13.68 6.84
CA ALA A 2 21.01 14.31 7.66
C ALA A 2 19.87 13.30 7.83
N THR A 3 19.54 12.96 9.06
CA THR A 3 18.44 12.04 9.43
C THR A 3 17.31 12.79 10.15
N PRO A 4 16.14 12.15 10.30
CA PRO A 4 15.79 10.85 9.73
C PRO A 4 15.52 10.91 8.21
N ILE A 5 15.73 9.78 7.50
CA ILE A 5 15.57 9.72 6.05
C ILE A 5 15.09 8.35 5.57
N TYR A 6 14.04 8.31 4.73
CA TYR A 6 13.70 7.15 3.93
C TYR A 6 14.60 7.10 2.69
N ILE A 7 15.21 5.96 2.42
CA ILE A 7 16.08 5.78 1.26
C ILE A 7 15.53 4.69 0.35
N ILE A 8 15.05 5.08 -0.84
CA ILE A 8 14.66 4.13 -1.87
C ILE A 8 15.91 3.69 -2.61
N GLU A 9 16.13 2.40 -2.75
CA GLU A 9 17.21 1.83 -3.55
C GLU A 9 16.71 1.54 -4.99
N GLU A 10 17.11 2.34 -5.97
CA GLU A 10 16.65 2.26 -7.35
C GLU A 10 16.83 0.84 -7.94
N LYS A 11 17.96 0.22 -7.70
CA LYS A 11 18.25 -1.14 -8.18
C LYS A 11 17.25 -2.17 -7.64
N LYS A 12 16.86 -2.06 -6.37
CA LYS A 12 15.86 -2.97 -5.77
C LYS A 12 14.46 -2.69 -6.31
N LEU A 13 14.11 -1.41 -6.50
CA LEU A 13 12.85 -1.01 -7.11
C LEU A 13 12.72 -1.55 -8.53
N ARG A 14 13.74 -1.39 -9.38
CA ARG A 14 13.77 -1.92 -10.75
C ARG A 14 13.65 -3.44 -10.79
N ARG A 15 14.30 -4.15 -9.85
CA ARG A 15 14.15 -5.61 -9.71
C ARG A 15 12.70 -6.03 -9.49
N ASN A 16 11.99 -5.35 -8.57
CA ASN A 16 10.59 -5.63 -8.29
C ASN A 16 9.70 -5.31 -9.49
N LEU A 17 9.92 -4.16 -10.14
CA LEU A 17 9.19 -3.75 -11.33
C LEU A 17 9.37 -4.74 -12.50
N THR A 18 10.59 -5.24 -12.71
CA THR A 18 10.87 -6.24 -13.73
C THR A 18 10.12 -7.55 -13.47
N LEU A 19 10.12 -8.04 -12.22
CA LEU A 19 9.35 -9.24 -11.85
C LEU A 19 7.85 -9.03 -12.07
N ILE A 20 7.30 -7.91 -11.64
CA ILE A 20 5.88 -7.60 -11.79
C ILE A 20 5.48 -7.52 -13.28
N ALA A 21 6.31 -6.89 -14.12
CA ALA A 21 6.05 -6.80 -15.55
C ALA A 21 6.14 -8.19 -16.23
N ASP A 22 7.08 -9.04 -15.83
CA ASP A 22 7.19 -10.42 -16.32
C ASP A 22 5.96 -11.26 -15.96
N VAL A 23 5.49 -11.15 -14.71
CA VAL A 23 4.25 -11.80 -14.24
C VAL A 23 3.04 -11.32 -15.05
N ALA A 24 2.90 -10.00 -15.23
CA ALA A 24 1.80 -9.42 -16.00
C ALA A 24 1.77 -9.96 -17.43
N ALA A 25 2.93 -10.01 -18.10
CA ALA A 25 3.05 -10.51 -19.47
C ALA A 25 2.75 -12.02 -19.57
N LYS A 26 3.26 -12.85 -18.66
CA LYS A 26 3.05 -14.30 -18.68
C LYS A 26 1.61 -14.70 -18.34
N ALA A 27 1.00 -13.95 -17.43
CA ALA A 27 -0.38 -14.20 -16.99
C ALA A 27 -1.44 -13.54 -17.90
N ASP A 28 -1.03 -12.70 -18.85
CA ASP A 28 -1.90 -11.88 -19.71
C ASP A 28 -2.87 -10.98 -18.90
N ILE A 29 -2.33 -10.30 -17.87
CA ILE A 29 -3.09 -9.44 -16.98
C ILE A 29 -2.48 -8.04 -16.92
N GLU A 30 -3.27 -7.06 -16.52
CA GLU A 30 -2.77 -5.74 -16.16
C GLU A 30 -2.45 -5.67 -14.67
N ILE A 31 -1.27 -5.21 -14.33
CA ILE A 31 -0.87 -4.94 -12.93
C ILE A 31 -0.60 -3.44 -12.81
N ILE A 32 -1.31 -2.79 -11.89
CA ILE A 32 -1.29 -1.34 -11.69
C ILE A 32 -0.89 -0.98 -10.26
N LEU A 33 -0.23 0.17 -10.07
CA LEU A 33 0.27 0.59 -8.77
C LEU A 33 -0.84 1.18 -7.89
N ALA A 34 -1.01 0.66 -6.69
CA ALA A 34 -1.91 1.24 -5.70
C ALA A 34 -1.23 2.37 -4.89
N PHE A 35 -1.63 3.62 -5.09
CA PHE A 35 -1.05 4.79 -4.42
C PHE A 35 -1.21 4.77 -2.91
N LYS A 36 -2.28 4.15 -2.40
CA LYS A 36 -2.46 3.99 -0.94
C LYS A 36 -1.26 3.32 -0.24
N ALA A 37 -0.45 2.57 -0.98
CA ALA A 37 0.74 1.92 -0.44
C ALA A 37 2.04 2.62 -0.85
N PHE A 38 2.07 3.28 -1.99
CA PHE A 38 3.25 3.95 -2.51
C PHE A 38 2.88 5.10 -3.45
N ALA A 39 3.26 6.32 -3.10
CA ALA A 39 2.90 7.54 -3.84
C ALA A 39 4.09 8.52 -4.00
N LEU A 40 5.32 8.03 -3.97
CA LEU A 40 6.52 8.86 -4.11
C LEU A 40 6.73 9.26 -5.58
N TRP A 41 6.02 10.27 -6.01
CA TRP A 41 5.83 10.66 -7.41
C TRP A 41 7.12 10.97 -8.19
N LYS A 42 8.19 11.41 -7.55
CA LYS A 42 9.49 11.62 -8.23
C LYS A 42 10.12 10.33 -8.74
N THR A 43 9.63 9.15 -8.31
CA THR A 43 10.03 7.85 -8.82
C THR A 43 9.19 7.37 -10.01
N PHE A 44 8.07 8.03 -10.30
CA PHE A 44 7.15 7.61 -11.38
C PHE A 44 7.78 7.50 -12.77
N PRO A 45 8.80 8.30 -13.15
CA PRO A 45 9.50 8.05 -14.41
C PRO A 45 10.04 6.62 -14.54
N ILE A 46 10.52 6.02 -13.43
CA ILE A 46 10.98 4.62 -13.42
C ILE A 46 9.80 3.65 -13.56
N PHE A 47 8.70 3.90 -12.84
CA PHE A 47 7.50 3.05 -12.93
C PHE A 47 6.92 3.00 -14.35
N ARG A 48 6.89 4.15 -15.06
CA ARG A 48 6.38 4.24 -16.44
C ARG A 48 7.13 3.39 -17.47
N GLU A 49 8.33 2.94 -17.15
CA GLU A 49 9.07 2.00 -17.99
C GLU A 49 8.45 0.58 -17.94
N TYR A 50 7.61 0.28 -16.96
CA TYR A 50 7.09 -1.06 -16.66
C TYR A 50 5.58 -1.15 -16.60
N ILE A 51 4.88 -0.10 -16.18
CA ILE A 51 3.42 -0.08 -16.01
C ILE A 51 2.82 1.19 -16.61
N ASN A 52 1.54 1.14 -16.99
CA ASN A 52 0.85 2.23 -17.68
C ASN A 52 -0.24 2.90 -16.86
N SER A 53 -0.61 2.35 -15.71
CA SER A 53 -1.75 2.81 -14.92
C SER A 53 -1.49 2.69 -13.42
N THR A 54 -2.33 3.41 -12.66
CA THR A 54 -2.31 3.42 -11.20
C THR A 54 -3.73 3.39 -10.66
N THR A 55 -3.88 3.10 -9.36
CA THR A 55 -5.16 3.26 -8.69
C THR A 55 -5.17 4.50 -7.82
N ALA A 56 -6.34 5.06 -7.60
CA ALA A 56 -6.56 6.18 -6.70
C ALA A 56 -7.75 5.90 -5.77
N SER A 57 -7.64 6.36 -4.52
CA SER A 57 -8.69 6.22 -3.49
C SER A 57 -9.25 7.56 -3.00
N SER A 58 -8.83 8.65 -3.62
CA SER A 58 -9.26 10.03 -3.32
C SER A 58 -9.04 10.95 -4.53
N LEU A 59 -9.60 12.15 -4.48
CA LEU A 59 -9.31 13.19 -5.49
C LEU A 59 -7.81 13.50 -5.57
N SER A 60 -7.13 13.61 -4.44
CA SER A 60 -5.69 13.92 -4.43
C SER A 60 -4.86 12.83 -5.11
N GLU A 61 -5.17 11.56 -4.88
CA GLU A 61 -4.49 10.46 -5.57
C GLU A 61 -4.86 10.40 -7.06
N ALA A 62 -6.12 10.66 -7.44
CA ALA A 62 -6.53 10.72 -8.85
C ALA A 62 -5.82 11.85 -9.61
N ARG A 63 -5.69 13.02 -8.98
CA ARG A 63 -4.90 14.14 -9.53
C ARG A 63 -3.41 13.78 -9.63
N LEU A 64 -2.85 13.14 -8.61
CA LEU A 64 -1.44 12.71 -8.63
C LEU A 64 -1.17 11.74 -9.80
N ALA A 65 -2.11 10.82 -10.08
CA ALA A 65 -2.04 9.94 -11.25
C ALA A 65 -2.07 10.75 -12.56
N PHE A 66 -3.05 11.64 -12.70
CA PHE A 66 -3.25 12.42 -13.91
C PHE A 66 -2.11 13.42 -14.17
N GLU A 67 -1.69 14.15 -13.14
CA GLU A 67 -0.73 15.24 -13.24
C GLU A 67 0.74 14.74 -13.24
N GLU A 68 1.09 13.78 -12.39
CA GLU A 68 2.48 13.36 -12.17
C GLU A 68 2.81 11.98 -12.75
N PHE A 69 1.88 11.02 -12.70
CA PHE A 69 2.08 9.75 -13.40
C PHE A 69 1.80 9.89 -14.90
N GLY A 70 0.98 10.86 -15.30
CA GLY A 70 0.69 11.19 -16.69
C GLY A 70 -0.35 10.27 -17.34
N ALA A 71 -1.16 9.59 -16.54
CA ALA A 71 -2.27 8.75 -16.99
C ALA A 71 -3.47 8.87 -16.04
N PRO A 72 -4.72 8.80 -16.54
CA PRO A 72 -5.91 8.77 -15.69
C PRO A 72 -5.95 7.48 -14.86
N ALA A 73 -6.36 7.62 -13.59
CA ALA A 73 -6.37 6.53 -12.62
C ALA A 73 -7.52 5.53 -12.80
N HIS A 74 -7.36 4.34 -12.24
CA HIS A 74 -8.48 3.49 -11.83
C HIS A 74 -8.90 3.92 -10.42
N THR A 75 -10.03 4.60 -10.31
CA THR A 75 -10.44 5.23 -9.04
C THR A 75 -11.52 4.43 -8.34
N TYR A 76 -11.28 4.12 -7.08
CA TYR A 76 -12.25 3.57 -6.15
C TYR A 76 -12.16 4.29 -4.81
N SER A 77 -13.29 4.76 -4.31
CA SER A 77 -13.44 5.26 -2.94
C SER A 77 -14.69 4.66 -2.29
N PRO A 78 -14.69 4.37 -1.00
CA PRO A 78 -15.90 3.92 -0.30
C PRO A 78 -17.04 4.96 -0.34
N ALA A 79 -16.70 6.23 -0.54
CA ALA A 79 -17.68 7.31 -0.71
C ALA A 79 -17.11 8.42 -1.59
N TYR A 80 -17.97 8.97 -2.47
CA TYR A 80 -17.69 10.18 -3.25
C TYR A 80 -18.53 11.33 -2.73
N THR A 81 -17.98 12.56 -2.77
CA THR A 81 -18.69 13.79 -2.43
C THR A 81 -19.06 14.55 -3.72
N ASP A 82 -20.13 15.34 -3.68
CA ASP A 82 -20.61 16.06 -4.88
C ASP A 82 -19.63 17.10 -5.40
N ASP A 83 -18.92 17.74 -4.51
CA ASP A 83 -17.97 18.83 -4.80
C ASP A 83 -16.67 18.34 -5.44
N GLU A 84 -16.24 17.11 -5.15
CA GLU A 84 -15.02 16.54 -5.71
C GLU A 84 -15.27 15.66 -6.95
N PHE A 85 -16.51 15.19 -7.15
CA PHE A 85 -16.80 14.09 -8.05
C PHE A 85 -16.43 14.37 -9.51
N ASP A 86 -16.76 15.54 -10.03
CA ASP A 86 -16.51 15.88 -11.45
C ASP A 86 -15.01 15.94 -11.75
N GLU A 87 -14.21 16.38 -10.79
CA GLU A 87 -12.76 16.38 -10.94
C GLU A 87 -12.17 14.99 -10.81
N ILE A 88 -12.71 14.14 -9.94
CA ILE A 88 -12.36 12.72 -9.89
C ILE A 88 -12.61 12.06 -11.23
N VAL A 89 -13.78 12.28 -11.85
CA VAL A 89 -14.11 11.75 -13.19
C VAL A 89 -13.09 12.22 -14.23
N ARG A 90 -12.76 13.51 -14.23
CA ARG A 90 -11.77 14.07 -15.16
C ARG A 90 -10.39 13.39 -15.06
N CYS A 91 -10.00 12.96 -13.86
CA CYS A 91 -8.70 12.33 -13.59
C CYS A 91 -8.74 10.80 -13.65
N SER A 92 -9.89 10.19 -14.02
CA SER A 92 -10.07 8.74 -13.97
C SER A 92 -10.39 8.15 -15.34
N SER A 93 -9.86 6.97 -15.63
CA SER A 93 -10.23 6.12 -16.78
C SER A 93 -11.28 5.07 -16.41
N HIS A 94 -11.17 4.54 -15.19
CA HIS A 94 -12.10 3.60 -14.58
C HIS A 94 -12.61 4.18 -13.28
N LEU A 95 -13.88 4.03 -13.00
CA LEU A 95 -14.50 4.51 -11.77
C LEU A 95 -15.39 3.44 -11.18
N THR A 96 -15.08 3.03 -9.95
CA THR A 96 -15.78 1.95 -9.26
C THR A 96 -16.66 2.50 -8.16
N PHE A 97 -17.94 2.14 -8.17
CA PHE A 97 -18.89 2.47 -7.14
C PHE A 97 -18.93 1.39 -6.05
N ASN A 98 -18.99 1.84 -4.82
CA ASN A 98 -18.99 0.97 -3.65
C ASN A 98 -20.36 0.36 -3.33
N SER A 99 -21.44 0.98 -3.79
CA SER A 99 -22.84 0.57 -3.57
C SER A 99 -23.73 0.95 -4.73
N LEU A 100 -24.91 0.33 -4.82
CA LEU A 100 -25.92 0.71 -5.82
C LEU A 100 -26.44 2.13 -5.60
N THR A 101 -26.60 2.56 -4.35
CA THR A 101 -26.99 3.94 -4.02
C THR A 101 -25.96 4.96 -4.53
N GLN A 102 -24.67 4.65 -4.40
CA GLN A 102 -23.61 5.49 -4.94
C GLN A 102 -23.64 5.51 -6.47
N TYR A 103 -23.85 4.36 -7.11
CA TYR A 103 -24.05 4.26 -8.55
C TYR A 103 -25.25 5.11 -9.00
N GLU A 104 -26.42 4.94 -8.42
CA GLU A 104 -27.64 5.70 -8.76
C GLU A 104 -27.43 7.22 -8.67
N ARG A 105 -26.65 7.67 -7.68
CA ARG A 105 -26.37 9.09 -7.46
C ARG A 105 -25.44 9.69 -8.50
N PHE A 106 -24.46 8.94 -8.99
CA PHE A 106 -23.31 9.51 -9.67
C PHE A 106 -23.06 9.00 -11.11
N HIS A 107 -23.64 7.88 -11.54
CA HIS A 107 -23.30 7.26 -12.83
C HIS A 107 -23.49 8.19 -14.04
N GLU A 108 -24.55 9.00 -14.05
CA GLU A 108 -24.82 9.94 -15.14
C GLU A 108 -23.69 10.97 -15.33
N ARG A 109 -23.01 11.34 -14.25
CA ARG A 109 -21.88 12.27 -14.26
C ARG A 109 -20.55 11.59 -14.62
N ALA A 110 -20.50 10.27 -14.59
CA ALA A 110 -19.27 9.47 -14.76
C ALA A 110 -19.16 8.80 -16.14
N LYS A 111 -19.98 9.15 -17.12
CA LYS A 111 -20.05 8.52 -18.46
C LYS A 111 -18.74 8.57 -19.27
N ALA A 112 -17.81 9.42 -18.88
CA ALA A 112 -16.49 9.49 -19.50
C ALA A 112 -15.55 8.35 -19.05
N CYS A 113 -15.90 7.63 -17.98
CA CYS A 113 -15.11 6.53 -17.41
C CYS A 113 -15.74 5.17 -17.75
N SER A 114 -14.93 4.13 -17.71
CA SER A 114 -15.42 2.76 -17.64
C SER A 114 -15.92 2.48 -16.21
N LEU A 115 -17.22 2.20 -16.07
CA LEU A 115 -17.86 2.11 -14.76
C LEU A 115 -17.82 0.69 -14.21
N GLY A 116 -17.60 0.56 -12.93
CA GLY A 116 -17.60 -0.70 -12.22
C GLY A 116 -18.32 -0.66 -10.87
N LEU A 117 -18.62 -1.84 -10.36
CA LEU A 117 -19.15 -2.04 -9.02
C LEU A 117 -18.12 -2.80 -8.19
N ARG A 118 -17.90 -2.35 -6.95
CA ARG A 118 -17.17 -3.16 -5.98
C ARG A 118 -18.08 -4.25 -5.45
N VAL A 119 -17.65 -5.51 -5.58
CA VAL A 119 -18.36 -6.69 -5.10
C VAL A 119 -17.65 -7.30 -3.91
N ASN A 120 -18.44 -7.87 -2.98
CA ASN A 120 -17.94 -8.52 -1.77
C ASN A 120 -18.28 -10.02 -1.81
N PRO A 121 -17.27 -10.91 -1.93
CA PRO A 121 -17.50 -12.34 -1.93
C PRO A 121 -17.83 -12.89 -0.54
N GLU A 122 -17.80 -12.06 0.51
CA GLU A 122 -17.99 -12.45 1.93
C GLU A 122 -17.00 -13.54 2.36
N TYR A 123 -15.84 -13.54 1.74
CA TYR A 123 -14.73 -14.45 2.01
C TYR A 123 -13.41 -13.70 1.98
N SER A 124 -12.62 -13.88 3.02
CA SER A 124 -11.25 -13.40 3.14
C SER A 124 -10.52 -14.20 4.21
N GLU A 125 -9.28 -14.57 3.96
CA GLU A 125 -8.39 -15.24 4.92
C GLU A 125 -7.50 -14.24 5.70
N VAL A 126 -7.82 -12.96 5.64
CA VAL A 126 -7.15 -11.93 6.43
C VAL A 126 -7.60 -12.05 7.89
N GLU A 127 -6.70 -12.49 8.77
CA GLU A 127 -6.99 -12.73 10.18
C GLU A 127 -7.28 -11.46 10.97
N THR A 128 -6.53 -10.39 10.67
CA THR A 128 -6.66 -9.12 11.37
C THR A 128 -7.87 -8.34 10.88
N LEU A 129 -8.88 -8.18 11.74
CA LEU A 129 -10.14 -7.49 11.39
C LEU A 129 -9.94 -6.09 10.81
N LEU A 130 -8.93 -5.34 11.27
CA LEU A 130 -8.60 -4.01 10.75
C LEU A 130 -8.31 -4.02 9.24
N TYR A 131 -7.75 -5.12 8.72
CA TYR A 131 -7.36 -5.28 7.32
C TYR A 131 -8.26 -6.25 6.54
N ASN A 132 -9.25 -6.86 7.19
CA ASN A 132 -10.18 -7.78 6.52
C ASN A 132 -11.31 -6.99 5.80
N PRO A 133 -11.27 -6.87 4.46
CA PRO A 133 -12.24 -6.06 3.73
C PRO A 133 -13.61 -6.76 3.56
N CYS A 134 -13.70 -8.05 3.90
CA CYS A 134 -14.90 -8.86 3.78
C CYS A 134 -15.49 -9.28 5.14
N ALA A 135 -15.02 -8.68 6.24
CA ALA A 135 -15.55 -8.97 7.57
C ALA A 135 -17.05 -8.65 7.65
N PRO A 136 -17.83 -9.38 8.46
CA PRO A 136 -19.24 -9.08 8.67
C PRO A 136 -19.46 -7.62 9.10
N GLY A 137 -20.40 -6.93 8.47
CA GLY A 137 -20.67 -5.51 8.71
C GLY A 137 -19.65 -4.55 8.04
N THR A 138 -18.80 -5.04 7.14
CA THR A 138 -17.91 -4.20 6.36
C THR A 138 -18.69 -3.15 5.57
N ARG A 139 -18.08 -1.97 5.38
CA ARG A 139 -18.62 -0.92 4.50
C ARG A 139 -18.22 -1.10 3.03
N PHE A 140 -17.55 -2.18 2.65
CA PHE A 140 -16.94 -2.37 1.34
C PHE A 140 -17.70 -3.35 0.45
N GLY A 141 -18.22 -2.82 -0.65
CA GLY A 141 -18.74 -3.63 -1.75
C GLY A 141 -20.14 -4.20 -1.52
N ILE A 142 -20.70 -4.75 -2.57
CA ILE A 142 -22.06 -5.29 -2.67
C ILE A 142 -21.98 -6.81 -2.63
N SER A 143 -22.72 -7.45 -1.72
CA SER A 143 -22.83 -8.92 -1.68
C SER A 143 -23.76 -9.44 -2.82
N ALA A 144 -23.62 -10.70 -3.17
CA ALA A 144 -24.31 -11.27 -4.31
C ALA A 144 -25.85 -11.26 -4.18
N ASP A 145 -26.35 -11.33 -2.96
CA ASP A 145 -27.79 -11.25 -2.64
C ASP A 145 -28.38 -9.85 -2.80
N GLN A 146 -27.53 -8.82 -2.76
CA GLN A 146 -27.91 -7.42 -2.95
C GLN A 146 -27.79 -6.97 -4.43
N MET A 147 -27.18 -7.80 -5.28
CA MET A 147 -26.99 -7.47 -6.69
C MET A 147 -28.29 -7.65 -7.50
N PRO A 148 -28.58 -6.77 -8.47
CA PRO A 148 -29.69 -6.96 -9.39
C PRO A 148 -29.45 -8.17 -10.31
N ASP A 149 -30.52 -8.81 -10.79
CA ASP A 149 -30.42 -9.95 -11.71
C ASP A 149 -29.69 -9.56 -13.01
N GLN A 150 -29.93 -8.35 -13.51
CA GLN A 150 -29.22 -7.75 -14.63
C GLN A 150 -28.53 -6.48 -14.16
N LEU A 151 -27.27 -6.33 -14.55
CA LEU A 151 -26.54 -5.10 -14.30
C LEU A 151 -27.09 -3.96 -15.14
N PRO A 152 -27.01 -2.72 -14.65
CA PRO A 152 -27.15 -1.55 -15.50
C PRO A 152 -26.21 -1.65 -16.72
N SER A 153 -26.68 -1.21 -17.88
CA SER A 153 -25.99 -1.40 -19.16
C SER A 153 -24.68 -0.65 -19.32
N ASP A 154 -24.42 0.33 -18.45
CA ASP A 154 -23.20 1.13 -18.40
C ASP A 154 -22.17 0.59 -17.39
N ILE A 155 -22.51 -0.46 -16.63
CA ILE A 155 -21.54 -1.17 -15.80
C ILE A 155 -20.74 -2.13 -16.67
N GLU A 156 -19.41 -1.89 -16.71
CA GLU A 156 -18.46 -2.62 -17.54
C GLU A 156 -17.56 -3.55 -16.76
N GLY A 157 -17.47 -3.41 -15.42
CA GLY A 157 -16.57 -4.23 -14.64
C GLY A 157 -16.94 -4.45 -13.19
N PHE A 158 -16.24 -5.42 -12.59
CA PHE A 158 -16.26 -5.65 -11.16
C PHE A 158 -14.89 -5.39 -10.53
N HIS A 159 -14.90 -4.83 -9.32
CA HIS A 159 -13.74 -4.71 -8.46
C HIS A 159 -13.97 -5.55 -7.20
N CYS A 160 -13.08 -6.50 -6.93
CA CYS A 160 -13.16 -7.39 -5.78
C CYS A 160 -11.83 -7.42 -5.04
N HIS A 161 -11.73 -6.64 -3.97
CA HIS A 161 -10.52 -6.62 -3.14
C HIS A 161 -10.78 -7.33 -1.82
N CYS A 162 -10.21 -8.53 -1.66
CA CYS A 162 -10.40 -9.41 -0.51
C CYS A 162 -9.10 -9.95 0.10
N HIS A 163 -7.94 -9.42 -0.34
CA HIS A 163 -6.61 -9.82 0.12
C HIS A 163 -5.88 -8.70 0.86
N CYS A 164 -4.98 -9.09 1.76
CA CYS A 164 -3.95 -8.25 2.34
C CYS A 164 -2.72 -9.11 2.59
N GLU A 165 -1.66 -8.92 1.79
CA GLU A 165 -0.34 -9.59 1.89
C GLU A 165 -0.38 -11.13 1.93
N ASN A 166 -1.34 -11.73 1.25
CA ASN A 166 -1.54 -13.16 1.17
C ASN A 166 -0.78 -13.80 -0.01
N GLY A 167 -0.60 -15.13 0.06
CA GLY A 167 -0.02 -15.94 -1.00
C GLY A 167 -0.97 -16.20 -2.17
N ALA A 168 -0.43 -16.73 -3.26
CA ALA A 168 -1.22 -17.10 -4.45
C ALA A 168 -2.24 -18.23 -4.17
N ASP A 169 -1.95 -19.13 -3.24
CA ASP A 169 -2.85 -20.19 -2.79
C ASP A 169 -4.11 -19.62 -2.11
N VAL A 170 -3.96 -18.59 -1.30
CA VAL A 170 -5.10 -17.87 -0.70
C VAL A 170 -5.93 -17.18 -1.79
N PHE A 171 -5.27 -16.58 -2.78
CA PHE A 171 -5.98 -16.00 -3.92
C PHE A 171 -6.75 -17.06 -4.71
N GLN A 172 -6.20 -18.26 -4.90
CA GLN A 172 -6.89 -19.35 -5.58
C GLN A 172 -8.22 -19.72 -4.89
N ARG A 173 -8.21 -19.79 -3.56
CA ARG A 173 -9.44 -20.07 -2.79
C ARG A 173 -10.43 -18.91 -2.89
N SER A 174 -9.94 -17.68 -2.78
CA SER A 174 -10.79 -16.49 -2.92
C SER A 174 -11.39 -16.36 -4.31
N LEU A 175 -10.62 -16.68 -5.37
CA LEU A 175 -11.11 -16.69 -6.74
C LEU A 175 -12.26 -17.69 -6.94
N ALA A 176 -12.17 -18.87 -6.33
CA ALA A 176 -13.26 -19.84 -6.38
C ALA A 176 -14.56 -19.29 -5.75
N HIS A 177 -14.47 -18.61 -4.61
CA HIS A 177 -15.63 -17.95 -3.98
C HIS A 177 -16.18 -16.78 -4.83
N ILE A 178 -15.30 -16.02 -5.48
CA ILE A 178 -15.71 -14.95 -6.39
C ILE A 178 -16.47 -15.53 -7.58
N GLU A 179 -15.94 -16.59 -8.21
CA GLU A 179 -16.60 -17.25 -9.34
C GLU A 179 -17.96 -17.86 -8.91
N GLU A 180 -18.00 -18.56 -7.78
CA GLU A 180 -19.25 -19.16 -7.26
C GLU A 180 -20.35 -18.11 -7.09
N LYS A 181 -20.03 -16.95 -6.52
CA LYS A 181 -21.01 -15.91 -6.20
C LYS A 181 -21.34 -14.99 -7.35
N PHE A 182 -20.37 -14.68 -8.23
CA PHE A 182 -20.49 -13.58 -9.19
C PHE A 182 -20.37 -13.96 -10.65
N ALA A 183 -19.98 -15.20 -11.02
CA ALA A 183 -19.75 -15.58 -12.41
C ALA A 183 -20.97 -15.43 -13.33
N ARG A 184 -22.18 -15.45 -12.77
CA ARG A 184 -23.43 -15.24 -13.56
C ARG A 184 -23.48 -13.88 -14.24
N TRP A 185 -22.79 -12.88 -13.73
CA TRP A 185 -22.72 -11.53 -14.32
C TRP A 185 -21.53 -11.31 -15.23
N PHE A 186 -20.50 -12.18 -15.20
CA PHE A 186 -19.29 -12.03 -16.02
C PHE A 186 -19.56 -11.86 -17.52
N PRO A 187 -20.57 -12.52 -18.13
CA PRO A 187 -20.90 -12.28 -19.54
C PRO A 187 -21.29 -10.83 -19.89
N GLN A 188 -21.66 -10.02 -18.90
CA GLN A 188 -22.02 -8.60 -19.08
C GLN A 188 -20.81 -7.67 -18.91
N LEU A 189 -19.66 -8.18 -18.46
CA LEU A 189 -18.50 -7.39 -18.09
C LEU A 189 -17.44 -7.37 -19.18
N LYS A 190 -16.63 -6.33 -19.20
CA LYS A 190 -15.42 -6.18 -20.03
C LYS A 190 -14.16 -6.41 -19.22
N TRP A 191 -14.18 -6.13 -17.91
CA TRP A 191 -13.03 -6.27 -17.04
C TRP A 191 -13.42 -6.75 -15.64
N ILE A 192 -12.44 -7.36 -14.96
CA ILE A 192 -12.51 -7.70 -13.56
C ILE A 192 -11.19 -7.30 -12.89
N ASN A 193 -11.30 -6.59 -11.76
CA ASN A 193 -10.19 -6.15 -10.95
C ASN A 193 -10.24 -6.90 -9.62
N PHE A 194 -9.26 -7.76 -9.37
CA PHE A 194 -9.18 -8.55 -8.14
C PHE A 194 -8.50 -7.81 -6.98
N GLY A 195 -8.21 -6.52 -7.15
CA GLY A 195 -7.66 -5.68 -6.10
C GLY A 195 -6.18 -5.93 -5.82
N GLY A 196 -5.77 -5.50 -4.64
CA GLY A 196 -4.41 -5.62 -4.14
C GLY A 196 -4.20 -6.78 -3.16
N GLY A 197 -3.09 -6.73 -2.44
CA GLY A 197 -2.70 -7.74 -1.46
C GLY A 197 -1.85 -8.89 -2.01
N HIS A 198 -1.57 -8.88 -3.33
CA HIS A 198 -0.74 -9.85 -4.02
C HIS A 198 0.74 -9.48 -3.86
N LEU A 199 1.41 -10.07 -2.88
CA LEU A 199 2.80 -9.72 -2.55
C LEU A 199 3.80 -10.57 -3.36
N MET A 200 3.69 -10.52 -4.68
CA MET A 200 4.42 -11.36 -5.63
C MET A 200 5.95 -11.17 -5.63
N THR A 201 6.44 -10.11 -5.03
CA THR A 201 7.88 -9.83 -4.87
C THR A 201 8.45 -10.37 -3.55
N ARG A 202 7.60 -10.90 -2.66
CA ARG A 202 8.03 -11.63 -1.48
C ARG A 202 8.54 -13.01 -1.86
N LYS A 203 9.65 -13.42 -1.24
CA LYS A 203 10.40 -14.62 -1.63
C LYS A 203 9.59 -15.94 -1.58
N ASP A 204 8.62 -16.03 -0.67
CA ASP A 204 7.77 -17.20 -0.46
C ASP A 204 6.47 -17.18 -1.27
N TYR A 205 6.26 -16.15 -2.12
CA TYR A 205 5.07 -16.07 -2.97
C TYR A 205 5.22 -16.97 -4.21
N ASP A 206 4.23 -17.83 -4.42
CA ASP A 206 4.20 -18.75 -5.58
C ASP A 206 3.72 -18.02 -6.85
N VAL A 207 4.65 -17.42 -7.56
CA VAL A 207 4.40 -16.67 -8.80
C VAL A 207 3.88 -17.59 -9.92
N GLU A 208 4.37 -18.80 -10.01
CA GLU A 208 3.96 -19.77 -11.06
C GLU A 208 2.51 -20.23 -10.86
N LEU A 209 2.09 -20.39 -9.60
CA LEU A 209 0.68 -20.65 -9.28
C LEU A 209 -0.22 -19.48 -9.73
N LEU A 210 0.18 -18.23 -9.46
CA LEU A 210 -0.56 -17.06 -9.91
C LEU A 210 -0.71 -17.03 -11.43
N ILE A 211 0.40 -17.22 -12.17
CA ILE A 211 0.41 -17.23 -13.65
C ILE A 211 -0.53 -18.33 -14.17
N THR A 212 -0.37 -19.55 -13.68
CA THR A 212 -1.19 -20.71 -14.10
C THR A 212 -2.69 -20.45 -13.84
N MET A 213 -3.01 -19.92 -12.67
CA MET A 213 -4.40 -19.61 -12.29
C MET A 213 -5.02 -18.55 -13.21
N MET A 214 -4.29 -17.49 -13.53
CA MET A 214 -4.78 -16.45 -14.45
C MET A 214 -4.94 -16.96 -15.87
N GLN A 215 -4.02 -17.78 -16.38
CA GLN A 215 -4.16 -18.44 -17.68
C GLN A 215 -5.41 -19.35 -17.72
N GLN A 216 -5.68 -20.11 -16.65
CA GLN A 216 -6.90 -20.92 -16.54
C GLN A 216 -8.16 -20.05 -16.45
N PHE A 217 -8.09 -18.91 -15.78
CA PHE A 217 -9.20 -17.95 -15.73
C PHE A 217 -9.52 -17.39 -17.12
N HIS A 218 -8.52 -17.01 -17.90
CA HIS A 218 -8.69 -16.56 -19.29
C HIS A 218 -9.23 -17.65 -20.22
N GLN A 219 -8.91 -18.93 -19.99
CA GLN A 219 -9.53 -20.03 -20.76
C GLN A 219 -11.05 -20.11 -20.52
N ARG A 220 -11.52 -19.80 -19.29
CA ARG A 220 -12.95 -19.78 -18.95
C ARG A 220 -13.66 -18.50 -19.39
N TYR A 221 -12.96 -17.37 -19.32
CA TYR A 221 -13.50 -16.03 -19.58
C TYR A 221 -12.60 -15.21 -20.51
N PRO A 222 -12.41 -15.62 -21.78
CA PRO A 222 -11.43 -15.02 -22.68
C PRO A 222 -11.72 -13.58 -23.10
N TRP A 223 -12.91 -13.08 -22.81
CA TRP A 223 -13.31 -11.70 -23.10
C TRP A 223 -13.05 -10.72 -21.94
N LEU A 224 -12.76 -11.24 -20.73
CA LEU A 224 -12.53 -10.41 -19.56
C LEU A 224 -11.08 -9.96 -19.47
N LYS A 225 -10.87 -8.65 -19.41
CA LYS A 225 -9.57 -8.10 -19.00
C LYS A 225 -9.42 -8.27 -17.49
N VAL A 226 -8.32 -8.85 -17.04
CA VAL A 226 -8.00 -9.01 -15.61
C VAL A 226 -7.04 -7.92 -15.17
N ILE A 227 -7.32 -7.33 -14.00
CA ILE A 227 -6.51 -6.28 -13.37
C ILE A 227 -6.17 -6.67 -11.95
N LEU A 228 -4.92 -6.46 -11.53
CA LEU A 228 -4.48 -6.54 -10.14
C LEU A 228 -3.91 -5.17 -9.69
N GLU A 229 -4.11 -4.84 -8.42
CA GLU A 229 -3.70 -3.56 -7.81
C GLU A 229 -2.74 -3.75 -6.62
N PRO A 230 -1.63 -4.48 -6.75
CA PRO A 230 -0.69 -4.56 -5.65
C PRO A 230 -0.12 -3.17 -5.34
N GLY A 231 0.21 -2.97 -4.08
CA GLY A 231 0.88 -1.75 -3.62
C GLY A 231 2.22 -2.11 -3.02
N SER A 232 2.24 -2.82 -1.89
CA SER A 232 3.47 -3.25 -1.20
C SER A 232 4.42 -4.00 -2.11
N ALA A 233 3.93 -4.84 -3.03
CA ALA A 233 4.77 -5.65 -3.90
C ALA A 233 5.75 -4.81 -4.74
N PHE A 234 5.36 -3.62 -5.17
CA PHE A 234 6.25 -2.73 -5.93
C PHE A 234 7.44 -2.23 -5.10
N ALA A 235 7.19 -1.89 -3.85
CA ALA A 235 8.19 -1.28 -2.97
C ALA A 235 8.70 -2.24 -1.87
N TRP A 236 8.37 -3.53 -1.94
CA TRP A 236 8.80 -4.55 -0.98
C TRP A 236 10.31 -4.65 -0.92
N GLN A 237 10.87 -4.47 0.29
CA GLN A 237 12.31 -4.51 0.55
C GLN A 237 13.15 -3.60 -0.36
N THR A 238 12.59 -2.44 -0.74
CA THR A 238 13.28 -1.48 -1.59
C THR A 238 14.03 -0.41 -0.85
N GLY A 239 13.99 -0.42 0.48
CA GLY A 239 14.86 0.47 1.24
C GLY A 239 14.43 0.73 2.68
N PRO A 240 15.36 1.29 3.48
CA PRO A 240 15.20 1.51 4.90
C PRO A 240 14.70 2.93 5.25
N LEU A 241 14.34 3.07 6.54
CA LEU A 241 14.36 4.33 7.28
C LEU A 241 15.63 4.38 8.13
N VAL A 242 16.48 5.36 7.88
CA VAL A 242 17.72 5.59 8.65
C VAL A 242 17.45 6.65 9.72
N SER A 243 17.77 6.31 10.95
CA SER A 243 17.69 7.17 12.14
C SER A 243 18.99 7.17 12.91
N HIS A 244 19.09 8.03 13.94
CA HIS A 244 20.22 8.06 14.88
C HIS A 244 19.72 8.06 16.31
N VAL A 245 20.54 7.47 17.20
CA VAL A 245 20.36 7.59 18.64
C VAL A 245 20.64 9.03 19.07
N VAL A 246 19.69 9.67 19.72
CA VAL A 246 19.85 11.04 20.25
C VAL A 246 20.06 11.07 21.74
N ASP A 247 19.62 10.02 22.45
CA ASP A 247 19.86 9.84 23.88
C ASP A 247 19.68 8.38 24.28
N VAL A 248 20.24 7.97 25.40
CA VAL A 248 20.00 6.67 26.03
C VAL A 248 19.62 6.90 27.48
N VAL A 249 18.43 6.48 27.86
CA VAL A 249 17.92 6.60 29.24
C VAL A 249 17.72 5.22 29.85
N GLU A 250 17.89 5.13 31.16
CA GLU A 250 17.66 3.90 31.90
C GLU A 250 16.72 4.13 33.08
N ASP A 251 15.70 3.32 33.21
CA ASP A 251 14.83 3.26 34.39
C ASP A 251 14.57 1.81 34.77
N LYS A 252 14.84 1.47 36.04
CA LYS A 252 14.62 0.14 36.61
C LYS A 252 15.23 -1.01 35.81
N GLY A 253 16.40 -0.77 35.21
CA GLY A 253 17.10 -1.77 34.41
C GLY A 253 16.66 -1.90 32.96
N VAL A 254 15.65 -1.12 32.53
CA VAL A 254 15.24 -1.01 31.13
C VAL A 254 15.97 0.15 30.48
N ARG A 255 16.81 -0.14 29.49
CA ARG A 255 17.49 0.87 28.68
C ARG A 255 16.65 1.22 27.47
N THR A 256 16.42 2.49 27.24
CA THR A 256 15.70 3.00 26.07
C THR A 256 16.62 3.89 25.25
N ALA A 257 16.89 3.50 24.02
CA ALA A 257 17.55 4.35 23.04
C ALA A 257 16.49 5.25 22.40
N ILE A 258 16.57 6.55 22.65
CA ILE A 258 15.70 7.56 22.03
C ILE A 258 16.30 7.91 20.68
N LEU A 259 15.47 7.82 19.64
CA LEU A 259 15.87 8.03 18.25
C LEU A 259 15.38 9.38 17.73
N ASP A 260 15.97 9.89 16.65
CA ASP A 260 15.47 11.09 15.93
C ASP A 260 14.25 10.83 15.05
N VAL A 261 13.66 9.64 15.13
CA VAL A 261 12.35 9.29 14.58
C VAL A 261 11.28 9.25 15.65
N SER A 262 10.02 9.19 15.23
CA SER A 262 8.87 8.89 16.09
C SER A 262 8.10 7.74 15.47
N PHE A 263 7.77 6.71 16.23
CA PHE A 263 6.97 5.59 15.75
C PHE A 263 5.56 6.07 15.40
N THR A 264 4.95 6.91 16.24
CA THR A 264 3.61 7.44 15.97
C THR A 264 3.55 8.38 14.76
N CYS A 265 4.65 9.09 14.45
CA CYS A 265 4.68 10.02 13.31
C CYS A 265 5.16 9.36 12.02
N HIS A 266 6.14 8.47 12.09
CA HIS A 266 6.87 7.99 10.92
C HIS A 266 6.65 6.50 10.61
N MET A 267 6.16 5.72 11.57
CA MET A 267 5.89 4.28 11.46
C MET A 267 4.60 3.92 12.22
N PRO A 268 3.46 4.61 11.99
CA PRO A 268 2.26 4.40 12.82
C PRO A 268 1.71 2.98 12.73
N ASP A 269 1.90 2.26 11.62
CA ASP A 269 1.48 0.88 11.48
C ASP A 269 2.14 -0.06 12.51
N CYS A 270 3.37 0.24 12.93
CA CYS A 270 4.03 -0.52 13.98
C CYS A 270 3.27 -0.47 15.32
N LEU A 271 2.54 0.62 15.58
CA LEU A 271 1.72 0.81 16.79
C LEU A 271 0.26 0.38 16.60
N GLU A 272 -0.32 0.65 15.43
CA GLU A 272 -1.71 0.34 15.10
C GLU A 272 -1.95 -1.17 14.92
N MET A 273 -0.98 -1.85 14.33
CA MET A 273 -0.98 -3.26 13.96
C MET A 273 0.24 -3.94 14.56
N PRO A 274 0.45 -3.98 15.85
CA PRO A 274 1.75 -4.23 16.45
C PRO A 274 2.58 -5.26 15.68
N TYR A 275 3.49 -4.80 14.84
CA TYR A 275 4.52 -5.62 14.21
C TYR A 275 5.88 -5.01 14.48
N PHE A 276 6.90 -5.82 14.45
CA PHE A 276 8.26 -5.40 14.74
C PHE A 276 9.07 -5.36 13.45
N PRO A 277 9.46 -4.15 12.98
CA PRO A 277 10.31 -4.05 11.80
C PRO A 277 11.68 -4.65 12.07
N ASP A 278 12.30 -5.24 11.06
CA ASP A 278 13.68 -5.66 11.16
C ASP A 278 14.59 -4.45 11.39
N VAL A 279 15.50 -4.56 12.36
CA VAL A 279 16.52 -3.55 12.64
C VAL A 279 17.87 -4.13 12.23
N ARG A 280 18.60 -3.39 11.39
CA ARG A 280 19.89 -3.84 10.87
C ARG A 280 20.90 -4.06 11.98
N GLY A 281 21.47 -5.25 12.03
CA GLY A 281 22.48 -5.60 13.06
C GLY A 281 21.92 -5.85 14.45
N ALA A 282 20.59 -6.03 14.60
CA ALA A 282 19.96 -6.33 15.87
C ALA A 282 18.87 -7.39 15.72
N GLU A 283 18.58 -8.11 16.79
CA GLU A 283 17.52 -9.11 16.86
C GLU A 283 16.39 -8.64 17.78
N HIS A 284 15.13 -8.77 17.31
CA HIS A 284 13.97 -8.52 18.17
C HIS A 284 13.94 -9.53 19.32
N VAL A 285 13.76 -9.04 20.54
CA VAL A 285 13.69 -9.87 21.76
C VAL A 285 12.47 -9.51 22.61
N SER A 286 11.92 -10.51 23.28
CA SER A 286 10.77 -10.32 24.18
C SER A 286 11.16 -9.89 25.60
N VAL A 287 12.46 -9.81 25.90
CA VAL A 287 12.97 -9.36 27.21
C VAL A 287 13.24 -7.86 27.15
N GLU A 288 12.99 -7.15 28.26
CA GLU A 288 13.17 -5.70 28.35
C GLU A 288 14.54 -5.27 28.90
N SER A 289 15.33 -6.21 29.39
CA SER A 289 16.65 -5.95 29.97
C SER A 289 17.63 -7.06 29.66
N GLY A 290 18.90 -6.72 29.58
CA GLY A 290 19.99 -7.66 29.27
C GLY A 290 21.22 -6.91 28.77
N GLU A 291 22.28 -7.65 28.50
CA GLU A 291 23.49 -7.09 27.88
C GLU A 291 23.12 -6.62 26.46
N HIS A 292 23.38 -5.34 26.16
CA HIS A 292 23.08 -4.67 24.87
C HIS A 292 21.62 -4.78 24.41
N VAL A 293 20.66 -4.99 25.34
CA VAL A 293 19.21 -4.94 25.05
C VAL A 293 18.72 -3.51 25.23
N TYR A 294 18.04 -2.99 24.20
CA TYR A 294 17.48 -1.65 24.21
C TYR A 294 16.03 -1.67 23.71
N ARG A 295 15.14 -1.02 24.44
CA ARG A 295 13.88 -0.56 23.90
C ARG A 295 14.18 0.57 22.93
N LEU A 296 13.55 0.59 21.74
CA LEU A 296 13.68 1.70 20.80
C LEU A 296 12.54 2.68 21.03
N GLY A 297 12.87 3.92 21.38
CA GLY A 297 11.94 5.00 21.69
C GLY A 297 11.96 6.09 20.64
N GLY A 298 10.80 6.67 20.36
CA GLY A 298 10.67 7.84 19.50
C GLY A 298 10.88 9.15 20.27
N ASN A 299 10.92 10.26 19.52
CA ASN A 299 11.17 11.60 20.05
C ASN A 299 9.91 12.44 20.28
N SER A 300 8.71 11.85 20.21
CA SER A 300 7.48 12.56 20.54
C SER A 300 7.17 12.53 22.04
N CYS A 301 6.26 13.42 22.47
CA CYS A 301 5.77 13.43 23.86
C CYS A 301 4.64 12.41 24.12
N LEU A 302 4.33 11.53 23.19
CA LEU A 302 3.42 10.41 23.43
C LEU A 302 4.13 9.36 24.27
N SER A 303 3.61 9.05 25.45
CA SER A 303 4.25 8.07 26.35
C SER A 303 4.37 6.66 25.73
N GLY A 304 3.51 6.31 24.79
CA GLY A 304 3.56 5.06 24.02
C GLY A 304 4.38 5.11 22.72
N ASP A 305 5.16 6.18 22.50
CA ASP A 305 6.00 6.31 21.30
C ASP A 305 7.29 5.50 21.43
N PHE A 306 7.14 4.20 21.57
CA PHE A 306 8.25 3.26 21.59
C PHE A 306 7.79 1.92 21.01
N MET A 307 8.77 1.16 20.52
CA MET A 307 8.57 -0.23 20.14
C MET A 307 9.21 -1.16 21.18
N SER A 308 9.03 -2.45 21.00
CA SER A 308 9.62 -3.53 21.78
C SER A 308 11.14 -3.37 22.01
N SER A 309 11.83 -4.42 22.28
CA SER A 309 13.27 -4.41 22.56
C SER A 309 14.03 -5.16 21.48
N TRP A 310 15.23 -4.67 21.17
CA TRP A 310 16.20 -5.32 20.29
C TRP A 310 17.51 -5.54 21.02
N GLN A 311 18.12 -6.67 20.73
CA GLN A 311 19.47 -6.99 21.19
C GLN A 311 20.47 -6.64 20.08
N PHE A 312 21.42 -5.79 20.42
CA PHE A 312 22.57 -5.44 19.57
C PHE A 312 23.79 -6.27 19.98
N ASP A 313 24.81 -6.31 19.15
CA ASP A 313 26.08 -6.98 19.44
C ASP A 313 27.05 -6.09 20.22
N HIS A 314 26.68 -4.83 20.49
CA HIS A 314 27.48 -3.83 21.19
C HIS A 314 26.58 -2.83 21.94
N GLU A 315 27.21 -1.97 22.73
CA GLU A 315 26.55 -0.88 23.46
C GLU A 315 26.27 0.30 22.53
N LEU A 316 24.97 0.68 22.38
CA LEU A 316 24.57 1.82 21.55
C LEU A 316 25.10 3.15 22.09
N GLN A 317 25.64 3.98 21.23
CA GLN A 317 26.14 5.31 21.54
C GLN A 317 25.28 6.41 20.89
N VAL A 318 25.21 7.58 21.55
CA VAL A 318 24.57 8.77 20.95
C VAL A 318 25.27 9.12 19.64
N GLY A 319 24.48 9.35 18.58
CA GLY A 319 24.95 9.61 17.23
C GLY A 319 25.09 8.36 16.36
N GLU A 320 24.89 7.18 16.91
CA GLU A 320 24.94 5.92 16.16
C GLU A 320 23.70 5.71 15.32
N GLU A 321 23.87 5.12 14.13
CA GLU A 321 22.75 4.81 13.22
C GLU A 321 21.93 3.62 13.72
N VAL A 322 20.60 3.78 13.73
CA VAL A 322 19.62 2.69 13.87
C VAL A 322 18.79 2.66 12.60
N ILE A 323 18.85 1.53 11.89
CA ILE A 323 18.29 1.40 10.54
C ILE A 323 17.15 0.39 10.56
N PHE A 324 15.93 0.89 10.27
CA PHE A 324 14.75 0.05 10.13
C PHE A 324 14.61 -0.37 8.67
N GLU A 325 14.56 -1.69 8.42
CA GLU A 325 14.45 -2.24 7.07
C GLU A 325 13.00 -2.20 6.55
N ASP A 326 12.87 -2.19 5.23
CA ASP A 326 11.59 -2.28 4.51
C ASP A 326 10.56 -1.18 4.86
N MET A 327 11.02 0.09 4.92
CA MET A 327 10.21 1.24 5.35
C MET A 327 9.69 2.10 4.19
N ILE A 328 9.60 1.59 2.95
CA ILE A 328 9.24 2.41 1.80
C ILE A 328 7.75 2.31 1.43
N HIS A 329 7.12 1.14 1.54
CA HIS A 329 5.69 1.00 1.29
C HIS A 329 4.87 1.28 2.56
N TYR A 330 3.63 1.72 2.40
CA TYR A 330 2.70 2.17 3.45
C TYR A 330 3.28 3.21 4.40
N THR A 331 4.43 2.97 5.01
CA THR A 331 5.08 3.86 5.98
C THR A 331 5.20 5.29 5.45
N THR A 332 5.68 5.47 4.21
CA THR A 332 5.88 6.81 3.63
C THR A 332 4.57 7.57 3.33
N VAL A 333 3.45 6.88 3.19
CA VAL A 333 2.14 7.49 2.89
C VAL A 333 1.26 7.67 4.13
N LYS A 334 1.63 7.11 5.29
CA LYS A 334 0.89 7.20 6.55
C LYS A 334 1.51 8.13 7.59
N THR A 335 2.55 8.88 7.24
CA THR A 335 3.24 9.79 8.16
C THR A 335 2.36 10.95 8.61
N ASN A 336 2.61 11.44 9.83
CA ASN A 336 1.97 12.63 10.39
C ASN A 336 3.00 13.52 11.09
N THR A 337 2.56 14.66 11.62
CA THR A 337 3.42 15.68 12.27
C THR A 337 2.97 15.98 13.70
N PHE A 338 2.60 14.96 14.46
CA PHE A 338 2.28 15.12 15.87
C PHE A 338 3.45 15.79 16.63
N ASN A 339 3.18 16.63 17.58
CA ASN A 339 4.14 17.49 18.30
C ASN A 339 4.98 18.45 17.40
N GLY A 340 4.63 18.61 16.11
CA GLY A 340 5.44 19.40 15.17
C GLY A 340 6.71 18.70 14.72
N ILE A 341 6.82 17.39 14.93
CA ILE A 341 7.94 16.59 14.45
C ILE A 341 7.93 16.58 12.93
N SER A 342 9.05 16.95 12.31
CA SER A 342 9.18 16.98 10.85
C SER A 342 9.17 15.57 10.27
N HIS A 343 8.56 15.41 9.10
CA HIS A 343 8.68 14.17 8.34
C HIS A 343 10.15 13.86 8.05
N PRO A 344 10.54 12.57 8.01
CA PRO A 344 11.83 12.16 7.50
C PRO A 344 12.06 12.67 6.07
N ALA A 345 13.27 13.03 5.74
CA ALA A 345 13.63 13.32 4.35
C ALA A 345 13.37 12.08 3.47
N ILE A 346 13.26 12.30 2.16
CA ILE A 346 13.12 11.22 1.18
C ILE A 346 14.31 11.30 0.24
N GLY A 347 15.05 10.21 0.13
CA GLY A 347 16.19 10.06 -0.77
C GLY A 347 16.05 8.84 -1.68
N MET A 348 16.80 8.85 -2.76
CA MET A 348 16.96 7.72 -3.66
C MET A 348 18.43 7.40 -3.83
N LEU A 349 18.81 6.18 -3.51
CA LEU A 349 20.11 5.63 -3.85
C LEU A 349 20.06 5.16 -5.30
N ARG A 350 20.75 5.91 -6.17
CA ARG A 350 20.81 5.65 -7.60
C ARG A 350 21.66 4.41 -7.92
N GLU A 351 21.52 3.85 -9.11
CA GLU A 351 22.31 2.67 -9.55
C GLU A 351 23.81 2.93 -9.60
N ASP A 352 24.24 4.18 -9.79
CA ASP A 352 25.65 4.60 -9.74
C ASP A 352 26.21 4.77 -8.31
N GLY A 353 25.39 4.52 -7.29
CA GLY A 353 25.75 4.64 -5.88
C GLY A 353 25.59 6.07 -5.32
N SER A 354 25.17 7.04 -6.10
CA SER A 354 24.90 8.40 -5.62
C SER A 354 23.57 8.44 -4.84
N LEU A 355 23.51 9.24 -3.77
CA LEU A 355 22.29 9.50 -3.01
C LEU A 355 21.70 10.86 -3.45
N GLU A 356 20.56 10.81 -4.13
CA GLU A 356 19.76 11.98 -4.47
C GLU A 356 18.73 12.27 -3.39
N ILE A 357 18.67 13.50 -2.89
CA ILE A 357 17.62 13.92 -1.96
C ILE A 357 16.41 14.40 -2.75
N LEU A 358 15.33 13.63 -2.72
CA LEU A 358 14.09 13.93 -3.44
C LEU A 358 13.26 15.00 -2.72
N LYS A 359 13.17 14.94 -1.39
CA LYS A 359 12.40 15.90 -0.59
C LYS A 359 13.02 16.07 0.80
N ARG A 360 13.04 17.31 1.27
CA ARG A 360 13.25 17.67 2.68
C ARG A 360 12.00 18.36 3.19
N PHE A 361 11.70 18.13 4.45
CA PHE A 361 10.59 18.76 5.15
C PHE A 361 11.14 19.71 6.22
N GLY A 362 10.38 20.75 6.54
CA GLY A 362 10.77 21.74 7.51
C GLY A 362 9.57 22.35 8.25
N TYR A 363 9.84 23.39 9.02
CA TYR A 363 8.82 24.09 9.82
C TYR A 363 7.62 24.54 8.98
N GLU A 364 7.84 24.98 7.72
CA GLU A 364 6.78 25.46 6.83
C GLU A 364 5.73 24.36 6.53
N ASP A 365 6.17 23.12 6.35
CA ASP A 365 5.28 22.00 6.09
C ASP A 365 4.32 21.77 7.30
N TYR A 366 4.82 21.93 8.52
CA TYR A 366 4.00 21.85 9.74
C TYR A 366 3.08 23.07 9.88
N ARG A 367 3.65 24.28 9.81
CA ARG A 367 2.89 25.53 10.01
C ARG A 367 1.73 25.64 9.02
N ASN A 368 1.98 25.41 7.72
CA ASN A 368 0.99 25.59 6.66
C ASN A 368 -0.17 24.57 6.74
N ARG A 369 0.01 23.50 7.51
CA ARG A 369 -1.07 22.54 7.78
C ARG A 369 -2.00 23.01 8.92
N MET A 370 -1.57 23.95 9.75
CA MET A 370 -2.31 24.37 10.97
C MET A 370 -3.27 25.53 10.72
N ASP A 371 -3.11 26.27 9.62
CA ASP A 371 -3.95 27.42 9.25
C ASP A 371 -4.53 27.26 7.84
#